data_2a8fbebf91ad5e83f5d845419af52031
#
_entry.id   2a8fbebf91ad5e83f5d845419af52031
#
_cell.length_a   1.000
_cell.length_b   1.000
_cell.length_c   1.000
_cell.angle_alpha   90.00
_cell.angle_beta   90.00
_cell.angle_gamma   90.00
#
_symmetry.space_group_name_H-M   'P 1'
#
loop_
_entity.id
_entity.type
_entity.pdbx_description
1 polymer ?
#
loop_
_entity_poly.entity_id
_entity_poly.type
_entity_poly.pdbx_seq_one_letter_code
_entity_poly.pdbx_strand_id
1 'polypeptide(L)'
;MKIKQFIAVAAIIIPSSQAMAVNAADIPPIIHKGSKDIDKVKESIQKQFKIAFGSCGKQTHPLPIFNEVIKQKPDLFIFLGDNIYGDTNDMDILRKKYQQLGAKESYKYLRSNTEVLATWDDHDYGQNDAGKHYPHKENSKKIFLDFFKEPKNSERYKHKGIYHSVYKKVRSKIIQIILLDNRTFRDDLVRFPKGRKIPGRFFYQPDYIPHLDDTKAFLGEEQWTWLEGELKKNADLRIIASGSQFSHEYNGYESWTNFPHEQERLIQLIRKTKANHLLFISGDVHYAEVSKFEHPDCYPIYDVTSSGLSSTWKFATHNKNRLEGPVMENHFGLLSVNFEQEDPGIKTEIWDVRGNQRVEFAIPLSEISFD
;
A
#
# COMPACT_ATOMS: atom_id res chain seq x y z
N MET A 1 47.12 47.47 21.35
CA MET A 1 47.41 48.18 20.08
C MET A 1 46.25 47.91 19.12
N LYS A 2 45.39 48.90 18.90
CA LYS A 2 44.15 48.80 18.12
C LYS A 2 44.46 49.16 16.67
N ILE A 3 44.06 48.35 15.72
CA ILE A 3 44.00 48.71 14.29
C ILE A 3 42.54 48.58 13.85
N LYS A 4 41.96 49.75 13.58
CA LYS A 4 40.65 49.90 12.90
C LYS A 4 40.92 49.91 11.40
N GLN A 5 40.24 49.04 10.65
CA GLN A 5 40.15 49.18 9.20
C GLN A 5 38.79 49.78 8.84
N PHE A 6 38.83 50.92 8.14
CA PHE A 6 37.71 51.62 7.52
C PHE A 6 37.36 50.93 6.20
N ILE A 7 36.07 50.59 5.98
CA ILE A 7 35.54 50.22 4.68
C ILE A 7 34.83 51.47 4.12
N ALA A 8 35.35 51.97 2.99
CA ALA A 8 34.77 53.06 2.25
C ALA A 8 33.62 52.52 1.36
N VAL A 9 32.44 53.13 1.49
CA VAL A 9 31.28 52.90 0.62
C VAL A 9 31.39 53.85 -0.58
N ALA A 10 31.59 53.32 -1.77
CA ALA A 10 31.53 54.11 -3.03
C ALA A 10 30.06 54.15 -3.49
N ALA A 11 29.52 55.36 -3.51
CA ALA A 11 28.23 55.68 -4.09
C ALA A 11 28.38 55.78 -5.62
N ILE A 12 27.72 54.94 -6.38
CA ILE A 12 27.61 55.05 -7.84
C ILE A 12 26.39 55.91 -8.15
N ILE A 13 26.64 57.07 -8.73
CA ILE A 13 25.62 57.99 -9.26
C ILE A 13 25.28 57.50 -10.67
N ILE A 14 24.02 57.10 -10.91
CA ILE A 14 23.47 56.76 -12.22
C ILE A 14 22.82 58.02 -12.79
N PRO A 15 23.21 58.50 -14.01
CA PRO A 15 22.54 59.64 -14.63
C PRO A 15 21.16 59.28 -15.18
N SER A 16 20.20 60.18 -14.95
CA SER A 16 18.85 60.15 -15.50
C SER A 16 18.84 60.12 -17.03
N SER A 17 18.42 59.03 -17.64
CA SER A 17 18.10 59.02 -19.06
C SER A 17 16.57 59.06 -19.27
N GLN A 18 16.21 59.95 -20.18
CA GLN A 18 14.87 60.30 -20.63
C GLN A 18 13.99 59.08 -20.93
N ALA A 19 12.77 59.07 -20.38
CA ALA A 19 11.71 58.15 -20.78
C ALA A 19 11.22 58.49 -22.18
N MET A 20 11.54 57.65 -23.16
CA MET A 20 10.84 57.64 -24.44
C MET A 20 9.47 57.01 -24.27
N ALA A 21 8.43 57.77 -24.54
CA ALA A 21 7.06 57.26 -24.60
C ALA A 21 6.93 56.28 -25.79
N VAL A 22 6.75 55.01 -25.49
CA VAL A 22 6.42 53.99 -26.47
C VAL A 22 4.92 54.08 -26.73
N ASN A 23 4.53 54.30 -27.98
CA ASN A 23 3.14 54.38 -28.42
C ASN A 23 2.43 53.02 -28.25
N ALA A 24 1.27 53.04 -27.64
CA ALA A 24 0.48 51.83 -27.36
C ALA A 24 0.00 51.05 -28.64
N ALA A 25 0.30 51.56 -29.83
CA ALA A 25 -0.04 50.95 -31.09
C ALA A 25 0.99 49.95 -31.64
N ASP A 26 2.18 49.86 -31.03
CA ASP A 26 3.29 49.00 -31.48
C ASP A 26 3.48 47.70 -30.69
N ILE A 27 2.49 47.33 -29.85
CA ILE A 27 2.52 46.07 -29.14
C ILE A 27 1.77 45.01 -29.99
N PRO A 28 2.47 44.02 -30.59
CA PRO A 28 1.80 42.97 -31.33
C PRO A 28 0.83 42.19 -30.41
N PRO A 29 -0.33 41.76 -30.91
CA PRO A 29 -1.30 41.04 -30.07
C PRO A 29 -0.64 39.78 -29.52
N ILE A 30 -0.70 39.59 -28.20
CA ILE A 30 -0.32 38.35 -27.53
C ILE A 30 -1.30 37.27 -28.03
N ILE A 31 -0.84 36.46 -28.97
CA ILE A 31 -1.60 35.27 -29.41
C ILE A 31 -1.61 34.28 -28.26
N HIS A 32 -2.74 34.19 -27.54
CA HIS A 32 -3.00 33.10 -26.65
C HIS A 32 -3.13 31.76 -27.42
N LYS A 33 -1.99 31.21 -27.86
CA LYS A 33 -1.86 29.80 -28.20
C LYS A 33 -1.52 29.07 -26.92
N GLY A 34 -2.53 28.53 -26.20
CA GLY A 34 -2.06 27.94 -24.99
C GLY A 34 -2.96 27.10 -24.13
N SER A 35 -4.11 26.58 -24.55
CA SER A 35 -4.79 25.56 -23.69
C SER A 35 -4.41 24.13 -24.10
N LYS A 36 -4.25 23.84 -25.39
CA LYS A 36 -3.93 22.49 -25.89
C LYS A 36 -2.47 22.06 -25.62
N ASP A 37 -1.53 23.01 -25.53
CA ASP A 37 -0.12 22.67 -25.29
C ASP A 37 0.17 22.47 -23.79
N ILE A 38 -0.57 23.14 -22.91
CA ILE A 38 -0.44 22.93 -21.44
C ILE A 38 -0.99 21.53 -21.06
N ASP A 39 -2.08 21.10 -21.70
CA ASP A 39 -2.64 19.76 -21.47
C ASP A 39 -1.72 18.66 -22.04
N LYS A 40 -1.11 18.86 -23.21
CA LYS A 40 -0.07 17.98 -23.76
C LYS A 40 1.21 17.96 -22.92
N VAL A 41 1.63 19.10 -22.37
CA VAL A 41 2.79 19.17 -21.46
C VAL A 41 2.46 18.49 -20.13
N LYS A 42 1.25 18.65 -19.60
CA LYS A 42 0.80 17.89 -18.40
C LYS A 42 0.71 16.39 -18.70
N GLU A 43 0.20 15.98 -19.85
CA GLU A 43 0.14 14.59 -20.29
C GLU A 43 1.54 13.98 -20.51
N SER A 44 2.54 14.80 -20.93
CA SER A 44 3.93 14.36 -21.13
C SER A 44 4.76 14.27 -19.84
N ILE A 45 4.31 14.91 -18.74
CA ILE A 45 5.03 14.94 -17.46
C ILE A 45 4.67 13.72 -16.58
N GLN A 46 3.49 13.13 -16.74
CA GLN A 46 3.08 11.96 -15.96
C GLN A 46 3.52 10.64 -16.62
N LYS A 47 4.85 10.42 -16.65
CA LYS A 47 5.42 9.18 -17.20
C LYS A 47 5.22 7.96 -16.29
N GLN A 48 4.90 8.15 -15.04
CA GLN A 48 4.80 7.09 -14.02
C GLN A 48 3.48 7.19 -13.26
N PHE A 49 2.84 6.06 -13.02
CA PHE A 49 1.72 5.95 -12.09
C PHE A 49 2.24 5.50 -10.72
N LYS A 50 1.93 6.26 -9.68
CA LYS A 50 2.46 6.04 -8.33
C LYS A 50 1.40 5.58 -7.37
N ILE A 51 1.67 4.50 -6.65
CA ILE A 51 0.80 3.93 -5.63
C ILE A 51 1.57 3.91 -4.32
N ALA A 52 1.16 4.73 -3.35
CA ALA A 52 1.65 4.63 -1.99
C ALA A 52 0.75 3.69 -1.18
N PHE A 53 1.31 3.00 -0.19
CA PHE A 53 0.56 2.04 0.62
C PHE A 53 1.18 1.82 1.99
N GLY A 54 0.37 1.30 2.92
CA GLY A 54 0.84 0.92 4.24
C GLY A 54 -0.27 0.47 5.17
N SER A 55 0.12 -0.11 6.29
CA SER A 55 -0.76 -0.57 7.38
C SER A 55 -0.25 -0.15 8.75
N CYS A 56 -0.92 -0.59 9.82
CA CYS A 56 -0.56 -0.37 11.21
C CYS A 56 -0.48 1.11 11.57
N GLY A 57 -1.60 1.82 11.27
CA GLY A 57 -1.80 3.23 11.53
C GLY A 57 -2.58 3.49 12.81
N LYS A 58 -1.94 3.46 14.00
CA LYS A 58 -2.61 3.62 15.29
C LYS A 58 -3.25 5.01 15.42
N GLN A 59 -4.59 5.07 15.48
CA GLN A 59 -5.35 6.33 15.49
C GLN A 59 -5.04 7.24 16.69
N THR A 60 -4.51 6.70 17.78
CA THR A 60 -4.09 7.47 18.97
C THR A 60 -2.72 8.13 18.81
N HIS A 61 -1.91 7.68 17.84
CA HIS A 61 -0.60 8.24 17.58
C HIS A 61 -0.68 9.40 16.56
N PRO A 62 0.27 10.34 16.58
CA PRO A 62 0.48 11.24 15.46
C PRO A 62 0.78 10.43 14.19
N LEU A 63 0.28 10.89 13.04
CA LEU A 63 0.50 10.25 11.73
C LEU A 63 1.19 11.23 10.76
N PRO A 64 2.38 11.78 11.10
CA PRO A 64 3.10 12.71 10.23
C PRO A 64 3.54 12.04 8.92
N ILE A 65 3.58 10.72 8.89
CA ILE A 65 3.92 9.91 7.73
C ILE A 65 3.10 10.28 6.48
N PHE A 66 1.83 10.66 6.64
CA PHE A 66 0.99 11.06 5.51
C PHE A 66 1.46 12.35 4.83
N ASN A 67 2.18 13.23 5.54
CA ASN A 67 2.79 14.40 4.92
C ASN A 67 3.95 13.97 3.99
N GLU A 68 4.73 12.97 4.39
CA GLU A 68 5.81 12.42 3.57
C GLU A 68 5.25 11.66 2.35
N VAL A 69 4.15 10.92 2.53
CA VAL A 69 3.41 10.30 1.41
C VAL A 69 3.05 11.33 0.35
N ILE A 70 2.42 12.45 0.74
CA ILE A 70 1.98 13.49 -0.20
C ILE A 70 3.15 14.15 -0.93
N LYS A 71 4.32 14.29 -0.29
CA LYS A 71 5.53 14.81 -0.97
C LYS A 71 5.96 13.94 -2.16
N GLN A 72 5.67 12.64 -2.14
CA GLN A 72 5.95 11.73 -3.26
C GLN A 72 4.94 11.87 -4.40
N LYS A 73 3.85 12.63 -4.21
CA LYS A 73 2.78 12.87 -5.19
C LYS A 73 2.20 11.57 -5.75
N PRO A 74 1.72 10.65 -4.91
CA PRO A 74 1.10 9.42 -5.39
C PRO A 74 -0.26 9.72 -6.01
N ASP A 75 -0.60 8.97 -7.07
CA ASP A 75 -1.93 8.98 -7.70
C ASP A 75 -2.96 8.29 -6.80
N LEU A 76 -2.49 7.32 -6.01
CA LEU A 76 -3.32 6.48 -5.16
C LEU A 76 -2.60 6.15 -3.85
N PHE A 77 -3.36 6.10 -2.74
CA PHE A 77 -2.91 5.51 -1.48
C PHE A 77 -3.78 4.30 -1.13
N ILE A 78 -3.15 3.17 -0.76
CA ILE A 78 -3.85 1.94 -0.36
C ILE A 78 -3.57 1.64 1.11
N PHE A 79 -4.62 1.65 1.92
CA PHE A 79 -4.57 1.12 3.27
C PHE A 79 -4.67 -0.41 3.24
N LEU A 80 -3.75 -1.08 3.93
CA LEU A 80 -3.61 -2.55 3.92
C LEU A 80 -4.12 -3.21 5.22
N GLY A 81 -4.97 -2.53 5.95
CA GLY A 81 -5.46 -2.99 7.24
C GLY A 81 -4.78 -2.35 8.44
N ASP A 82 -5.28 -2.63 9.64
CA ASP A 82 -4.87 -1.95 10.87
C ASP A 82 -4.93 -0.43 10.72
N ASN A 83 -5.96 0.02 10.00
CA ASN A 83 -6.19 1.43 9.76
C ASN A 83 -6.52 2.16 11.06
N ILE A 84 -7.07 1.41 12.01
CA ILE A 84 -7.28 1.74 13.43
C ILE A 84 -7.05 0.48 14.27
N TYR A 85 -6.79 0.66 15.56
CA TYR A 85 -6.75 -0.42 16.56
C TYR A 85 -8.09 -0.44 17.30
N GLY A 86 -9.07 -1.13 16.69
CA GLY A 86 -10.44 -1.26 17.20
C GLY A 86 -10.50 -2.11 18.46
N ASP A 87 -10.11 -3.37 18.37
CA ASP A 87 -10.02 -4.35 19.46
C ASP A 87 -11.25 -4.33 20.38
N THR A 88 -12.43 -4.38 19.82
CA THR A 88 -13.67 -4.21 20.57
C THR A 88 -14.84 -4.95 19.94
N ASN A 89 -15.77 -5.40 20.79
CA ASN A 89 -17.10 -5.87 20.39
C ASN A 89 -18.15 -4.75 20.43
N ASP A 90 -17.79 -3.56 20.90
CA ASP A 90 -18.67 -2.40 20.94
C ASP A 90 -18.51 -1.58 19.65
N MET A 91 -19.55 -1.56 18.83
CA MET A 91 -19.55 -0.90 17.53
C MET A 91 -19.52 0.63 17.61
N ASP A 92 -19.96 1.21 18.72
CA ASP A 92 -19.85 2.65 18.94
C ASP A 92 -18.42 3.05 19.29
N ILE A 93 -17.67 2.18 20.01
CA ILE A 93 -16.24 2.36 20.24
C ILE A 93 -15.50 2.24 18.90
N LEU A 94 -15.79 1.23 18.09
CA LEU A 94 -15.17 1.05 16.77
C LEU A 94 -15.37 2.29 15.89
N ARG A 95 -16.61 2.81 15.82
CA ARG A 95 -16.94 4.01 15.08
C ARG A 95 -16.18 5.24 15.59
N LYS A 96 -16.10 5.42 16.92
CA LYS A 96 -15.35 6.52 17.53
C LYS A 96 -13.87 6.47 17.17
N LYS A 97 -13.26 5.28 17.13
CA LYS A 97 -11.84 5.09 16.75
C LYS A 97 -11.59 5.47 15.28
N TYR A 98 -12.50 5.12 14.36
CA TYR A 98 -12.46 5.62 13.00
C TYR A 98 -12.61 7.14 12.92
N GLN A 99 -13.51 7.73 13.71
CA GLN A 99 -13.65 9.20 13.81
C GLN A 99 -12.37 9.86 14.31
N GLN A 100 -11.63 9.24 15.25
CA GLN A 100 -10.31 9.74 15.71
C GLN A 100 -9.30 9.78 14.55
N LEU A 101 -9.23 8.75 13.72
CA LEU A 101 -8.41 8.76 12.51
C LEU A 101 -8.86 9.87 11.55
N GLY A 102 -10.16 9.95 11.27
CA GLY A 102 -10.75 10.93 10.37
C GLY A 102 -10.58 12.39 10.83
N ALA A 103 -10.41 12.62 12.13
CA ALA A 103 -10.19 13.94 12.70
C ALA A 103 -8.74 14.47 12.53
N LYS A 104 -7.78 13.58 12.22
CA LYS A 104 -6.36 13.98 12.08
C LYS A 104 -6.15 14.84 10.84
N GLU A 105 -5.46 15.97 11.01
CA GLU A 105 -5.17 16.89 9.91
C GLU A 105 -4.32 16.24 8.81
N SER A 106 -3.33 15.41 9.17
CA SER A 106 -2.52 14.68 8.20
C SER A 106 -3.34 13.66 7.38
N TYR A 107 -4.33 13.00 7.99
CA TYR A 107 -5.26 12.12 7.28
C TYR A 107 -6.20 12.89 6.35
N LYS A 108 -6.75 14.02 6.81
CA LYS A 108 -7.57 14.91 5.97
C LYS A 108 -6.75 15.43 4.79
N TYR A 109 -5.49 15.81 5.03
CA TYR A 109 -4.57 16.27 4.00
C TYR A 109 -4.29 15.16 2.95
N LEU A 110 -4.04 13.91 3.40
CA LEU A 110 -3.94 12.75 2.51
C LEU A 110 -5.19 12.61 1.63
N ARG A 111 -6.38 12.58 2.26
CA ARG A 111 -7.67 12.39 1.58
C ARG A 111 -8.02 13.51 0.60
N SER A 112 -7.54 14.72 0.80
CA SER A 112 -7.79 15.86 -0.10
C SER A 112 -6.84 15.92 -1.29
N ASN A 113 -5.70 15.22 -1.23
CA ASN A 113 -4.66 15.27 -2.25
C ASN A 113 -4.47 13.96 -3.02
N THR A 114 -5.04 12.85 -2.54
CA THR A 114 -4.79 11.51 -3.11
C THR A 114 -6.08 10.69 -3.06
N GLU A 115 -6.35 9.94 -4.10
CA GLU A 115 -7.39 8.91 -4.06
C GLU A 115 -7.00 7.84 -3.03
N VAL A 116 -7.96 7.32 -2.29
CA VAL A 116 -7.70 6.33 -1.23
C VAL A 116 -8.55 5.10 -1.45
N LEU A 117 -7.89 3.95 -1.49
CA LEU A 117 -8.49 2.62 -1.37
C LEU A 117 -8.12 2.01 -0.03
N ALA A 118 -8.92 1.04 0.44
CA ALA A 118 -8.63 0.37 1.70
C ALA A 118 -9.14 -1.06 1.70
N THR A 119 -8.36 -1.93 2.35
CA THR A 119 -8.82 -3.17 2.96
C THR A 119 -8.65 -3.08 4.48
N TRP A 120 -9.18 -4.04 5.21
CA TRP A 120 -8.98 -4.16 6.64
C TRP A 120 -8.01 -5.28 7.01
N ASP A 121 -7.61 -5.27 8.29
CA ASP A 121 -7.02 -6.42 8.93
C ASP A 121 -7.72 -6.66 10.29
N ASP A 122 -7.15 -7.42 11.21
CA ASP A 122 -7.82 -7.89 12.42
C ASP A 122 -8.24 -6.76 13.37
N HIS A 123 -7.38 -5.78 13.60
CA HIS A 123 -7.65 -4.69 14.55
C HIS A 123 -8.80 -3.77 14.11
N ASP A 124 -8.97 -3.52 12.83
CA ASP A 124 -10.10 -2.73 12.33
C ASP A 124 -11.31 -3.58 11.90
N TYR A 125 -11.12 -4.89 11.69
CA TYR A 125 -12.20 -5.85 11.57
C TYR A 125 -12.93 -6.07 12.91
N GLY A 126 -12.17 -6.11 14.03
CA GLY A 126 -12.79 -6.23 15.34
C GLY A 126 -11.89 -6.51 16.51
N GLN A 127 -11.15 -7.59 16.50
CA GLN A 127 -10.26 -8.03 17.57
C GLN A 127 -9.00 -8.67 16.99
N ASN A 128 -7.89 -8.53 17.73
CA ASN A 128 -6.62 -9.12 17.37
C ASN A 128 -6.77 -10.59 16.97
N ASP A 129 -6.21 -10.95 15.81
CA ASP A 129 -6.26 -12.27 15.18
C ASP A 129 -7.68 -12.82 14.91
N ALA A 130 -8.73 -12.00 14.93
CA ALA A 130 -10.09 -12.45 14.68
C ALA A 130 -10.31 -12.88 13.23
N GLY A 131 -11.13 -13.91 13.02
CA GLY A 131 -11.53 -14.46 11.74
C GLY A 131 -13.03 -14.65 11.64
N LYS A 132 -13.46 -15.68 10.89
CA LYS A 132 -14.88 -15.91 10.54
C LYS A 132 -15.84 -16.03 11.73
N HIS A 133 -15.35 -16.33 12.92
CA HIS A 133 -16.16 -16.48 14.12
C HIS A 133 -16.40 -15.16 14.88
N TYR A 134 -15.80 -14.04 14.43
CA TYR A 134 -16.06 -12.74 15.02
C TYR A 134 -17.55 -12.35 14.85
N PRO A 135 -18.29 -12.10 15.94
CA PRO A 135 -19.76 -12.01 15.87
C PRO A 135 -20.27 -10.71 15.23
N HIS A 136 -19.45 -9.64 15.24
CA HIS A 136 -19.86 -8.31 14.79
C HIS A 136 -19.35 -7.93 13.39
N LYS A 137 -18.81 -8.88 12.62
CA LYS A 137 -18.17 -8.64 11.32
C LYS A 137 -19.02 -7.84 10.33
N GLU A 138 -20.33 -8.08 10.26
CA GLU A 138 -21.21 -7.31 9.36
C GLU A 138 -21.38 -5.86 9.81
N ASN A 139 -21.40 -5.61 11.12
CA ASN A 139 -21.44 -4.26 11.66
C ASN A 139 -20.10 -3.52 11.44
N SER A 140 -18.99 -4.21 11.65
CA SER A 140 -17.64 -3.68 11.33
C SER A 140 -17.53 -3.32 9.86
N LYS A 141 -17.98 -4.19 8.96
CA LYS A 141 -18.05 -3.94 7.52
C LYS A 141 -18.80 -2.64 7.21
N LYS A 142 -19.98 -2.46 7.79
CA LYS A 142 -20.78 -1.24 7.58
C LYS A 142 -20.02 0.01 8.03
N ILE A 143 -19.39 -0.04 9.22
CA ILE A 143 -18.62 1.09 9.76
C ILE A 143 -17.42 1.40 8.86
N PHE A 144 -16.69 0.37 8.43
CA PHE A 144 -15.55 0.48 7.52
C PHE A 144 -15.95 1.14 6.20
N LEU A 145 -16.97 0.61 5.52
CA LEU A 145 -17.42 1.13 4.22
C LEU A 145 -17.95 2.56 4.33
N ASP A 146 -18.66 2.89 5.41
CA ASP A 146 -19.14 4.25 5.67
C ASP A 146 -17.97 5.22 5.93
N PHE A 147 -16.96 4.82 6.67
CA PHE A 147 -15.77 5.65 6.95
C PHE A 147 -14.97 5.96 5.68
N PHE A 148 -14.71 4.95 4.86
CA PHE A 148 -14.00 5.13 3.59
C PHE A 148 -14.88 5.73 2.48
N LYS A 149 -16.15 6.04 2.77
CA LYS A 149 -17.12 6.66 1.85
C LYS A 149 -17.38 5.81 0.61
N GLU A 150 -17.48 4.49 0.82
CA GLU A 150 -17.86 3.58 -0.26
C GLU A 150 -19.21 3.98 -0.86
N PRO A 151 -19.33 4.06 -2.20
CA PRO A 151 -20.63 4.36 -2.85
C PRO A 151 -21.71 3.37 -2.43
N LYS A 152 -22.91 3.86 -2.07
CA LYS A 152 -23.99 3.01 -1.54
C LYS A 152 -24.52 1.95 -2.53
N ASN A 153 -24.25 2.13 -3.81
CA ASN A 153 -24.56 1.16 -4.87
C ASN A 153 -23.42 0.17 -5.15
N SER A 154 -22.30 0.25 -4.42
CA SER A 154 -21.15 -0.64 -4.60
C SER A 154 -21.54 -2.10 -4.30
N GLU A 155 -20.92 -3.01 -5.06
CA GLU A 155 -21.02 -4.46 -4.85
C GLU A 155 -20.52 -4.90 -3.46
N ARG A 156 -19.60 -4.12 -2.84
CA ARG A 156 -19.10 -4.37 -1.49
C ARG A 156 -20.22 -4.43 -0.43
N TYR A 157 -21.37 -3.77 -0.65
CA TYR A 157 -22.53 -3.90 0.24
C TYR A 157 -23.38 -5.16 0.00
N LYS A 158 -23.20 -5.84 -1.15
CA LYS A 158 -24.08 -6.94 -1.59
C LYS A 158 -23.55 -8.33 -1.25
N HIS A 159 -22.24 -8.52 -1.14
CA HIS A 159 -21.60 -9.80 -0.80
C HIS A 159 -21.03 -9.78 0.63
N LYS A 160 -20.67 -10.93 1.18
CA LYS A 160 -19.98 -11.02 2.47
C LYS A 160 -18.55 -10.50 2.33
N GLY A 161 -18.04 -9.87 3.40
CA GLY A 161 -16.69 -9.29 3.40
C GLY A 161 -16.57 -8.00 2.58
N ILE A 162 -15.33 -7.53 2.44
CA ILE A 162 -15.02 -6.24 1.82
C ILE A 162 -14.11 -6.34 0.59
N TYR A 163 -13.84 -7.56 0.09
CA TYR A 163 -13.00 -7.72 -1.09
C TYR A 163 -13.53 -6.94 -2.29
N HIS A 164 -12.63 -6.40 -3.10
CA HIS A 164 -12.98 -5.52 -4.20
C HIS A 164 -11.87 -5.45 -5.23
N SER A 165 -12.19 -5.09 -6.46
CA SER A 165 -11.22 -4.84 -7.52
C SER A 165 -11.47 -3.49 -8.17
N VAL A 166 -10.39 -2.74 -8.38
CA VAL A 166 -10.40 -1.42 -9.02
C VAL A 166 -9.46 -1.41 -10.21
N TYR A 167 -9.87 -0.76 -11.28
CA TYR A 167 -9.07 -0.65 -12.51
C TYR A 167 -8.63 0.79 -12.72
N LYS A 168 -7.33 0.98 -12.94
CA LYS A 168 -6.74 2.29 -13.30
C LYS A 168 -6.22 2.22 -14.72
N LYS A 169 -6.70 3.12 -15.55
CA LYS A 169 -6.20 3.26 -16.92
C LYS A 169 -5.05 4.27 -16.91
N VAL A 170 -3.87 3.78 -17.31
CA VAL A 170 -2.66 4.59 -17.44
C VAL A 170 -2.31 4.60 -18.92
N ARG A 171 -2.75 5.64 -19.66
CA ARG A 171 -2.70 5.70 -21.11
C ARG A 171 -3.46 4.53 -21.76
N SER A 172 -2.77 3.65 -22.52
CA SER A 172 -3.36 2.45 -23.13
C SER A 172 -3.33 1.22 -22.21
N LYS A 173 -2.69 1.31 -21.03
CA LYS A 173 -2.44 0.19 -20.11
C LYS A 173 -3.43 0.18 -18.97
N ILE A 174 -3.68 -0.99 -18.40
CA ILE A 174 -4.63 -1.22 -17.31
C ILE A 174 -3.88 -1.80 -16.12
N ILE A 175 -3.95 -1.10 -14.98
CA ILE A 175 -3.53 -1.62 -13.69
C ILE A 175 -4.79 -2.11 -12.96
N GLN A 176 -4.83 -3.38 -12.61
CA GLN A 176 -5.84 -3.98 -11.75
C GLN A 176 -5.33 -4.00 -10.31
N ILE A 177 -6.12 -3.47 -9.37
CA ILE A 177 -5.85 -3.48 -7.94
C ILE A 177 -6.91 -4.35 -7.29
N ILE A 178 -6.50 -5.47 -6.71
CA ILE A 178 -7.35 -6.48 -6.08
C ILE A 178 -7.15 -6.35 -4.57
N LEU A 179 -8.17 -5.87 -3.85
CA LEU A 179 -8.15 -5.79 -2.40
C LEU A 179 -8.80 -7.06 -1.83
N LEU A 180 -8.02 -7.88 -1.13
CA LEU A 180 -8.52 -9.10 -0.49
C LEU A 180 -9.12 -8.79 0.89
N ASP A 181 -10.03 -9.65 1.32
CA ASP A 181 -10.54 -9.74 2.68
C ASP A 181 -9.98 -11.01 3.34
N ASN A 182 -9.01 -10.85 4.20
CA ASN A 182 -8.33 -11.95 4.88
C ASN A 182 -9.00 -12.33 6.21
N ARG A 183 -10.18 -11.78 6.54
CA ARG A 183 -10.80 -11.93 7.86
C ARG A 183 -12.17 -12.61 7.84
N THR A 184 -13.06 -12.17 6.96
CA THR A 184 -14.48 -12.58 6.96
C THR A 184 -14.69 -14.09 6.88
N PHE A 185 -13.86 -14.80 6.15
CA PHE A 185 -13.99 -16.22 5.89
C PHE A 185 -12.93 -17.08 6.58
N ARG A 186 -11.87 -16.45 7.10
CA ARG A 186 -10.70 -17.13 7.65
C ARG A 186 -11.06 -17.98 8.87
N ASP A 187 -10.68 -19.25 8.85
CA ASP A 187 -10.74 -20.14 10.01
C ASP A 187 -9.80 -19.67 11.14
N ASP A 188 -10.07 -20.10 12.37
CA ASP A 188 -9.22 -19.78 13.50
C ASP A 188 -7.82 -20.37 13.31
N LEU A 189 -6.82 -19.63 13.76
CA LEU A 189 -5.42 -20.03 13.69
C LEU A 189 -5.11 -21.15 14.72
N VAL A 190 -4.21 -22.05 14.38
CA VAL A 190 -3.76 -23.11 15.27
C VAL A 190 -2.66 -22.58 16.18
N ARG A 191 -2.96 -22.49 17.49
CA ARG A 191 -1.99 -22.00 18.48
C ARG A 191 -0.75 -22.90 18.54
N PHE A 192 0.41 -22.26 18.66
CA PHE A 192 1.66 -22.99 18.91
C PHE A 192 1.59 -23.70 20.27
N PRO A 193 2.01 -24.99 20.36
CA PRO A 193 1.93 -25.75 21.61
C PRO A 193 2.74 -25.11 22.74
N LYS A 194 2.11 -24.87 23.89
CA LYS A 194 2.76 -24.30 25.07
C LYS A 194 3.96 -25.15 25.49
N GLY A 195 5.08 -24.49 25.84
CA GLY A 195 6.30 -25.14 26.31
C GLY A 195 7.17 -25.76 25.21
N ARG A 196 6.72 -25.80 23.96
CA ARG A 196 7.55 -26.23 22.82
C ARG A 196 8.45 -25.09 22.37
N LYS A 197 9.69 -25.37 22.03
CA LYS A 197 10.65 -24.39 21.49
C LYS A 197 10.98 -24.75 20.06
N ILE A 198 11.17 -23.74 19.20
CA ILE A 198 11.72 -23.95 17.86
C ILE A 198 13.25 -23.84 17.96
N PRO A 199 14.01 -24.87 17.57
CA PRO A 199 15.45 -24.80 17.53
C PRO A 199 15.94 -23.63 16.66
N GLY A 200 16.93 -22.86 17.15
CA GLY A 200 17.49 -21.73 16.40
C GLY A 200 16.68 -20.42 16.49
N ARG A 201 15.50 -20.41 17.12
CA ARG A 201 14.68 -19.19 17.33
C ARG A 201 14.74 -18.76 18.78
N PHE A 202 15.69 -17.87 19.10
CA PHE A 202 15.96 -17.45 20.48
C PHE A 202 15.27 -16.15 20.89
N PHE A 203 14.77 -15.35 19.93
CA PHE A 203 14.34 -13.98 20.17
C PHE A 203 12.82 -13.80 20.31
N TYR A 204 12.02 -14.75 19.84
CA TYR A 204 10.58 -14.73 19.98
C TYR A 204 9.98 -16.13 20.01
N GLN A 205 8.80 -16.27 20.60
CA GLN A 205 8.00 -17.50 20.56
C GLN A 205 6.99 -17.38 19.43
N PRO A 206 6.79 -18.41 18.61
CA PRO A 206 5.70 -18.44 17.65
C PRO A 206 4.35 -18.45 18.37
N ASP A 207 3.39 -17.71 17.82
CA ASP A 207 2.00 -17.76 18.29
C ASP A 207 1.22 -18.88 17.62
N TYR A 208 1.54 -19.20 16.37
CA TYR A 208 0.77 -20.09 15.52
C TYR A 208 1.64 -21.12 14.80
N ILE A 209 0.98 -22.20 14.35
CA ILE A 209 1.53 -23.21 13.43
C ILE A 209 0.64 -23.32 12.19
N PRO A 210 1.17 -23.77 11.05
CA PRO A 210 0.37 -24.03 9.86
C PRO A 210 -0.72 -25.08 10.11
N HIS A 211 -1.86 -24.91 9.47
CA HIS A 211 -2.90 -25.93 9.40
C HIS A 211 -2.39 -27.16 8.66
N LEU A 212 -2.72 -28.34 9.19
CA LEU A 212 -2.56 -29.63 8.52
C LEU A 212 -3.88 -30.11 7.88
N ASP A 213 -4.98 -29.44 8.20
CA ASP A 213 -6.32 -29.70 7.69
C ASP A 213 -6.59 -28.76 6.50
N ASP A 214 -6.61 -29.32 5.29
CA ASP A 214 -6.81 -28.59 4.04
C ASP A 214 -8.26 -28.14 3.81
N THR A 215 -9.19 -28.50 4.70
CA THR A 215 -10.57 -27.99 4.69
C THR A 215 -10.71 -26.62 5.34
N LYS A 216 -9.64 -26.12 5.98
CA LYS A 216 -9.64 -24.80 6.65
C LYS A 216 -9.51 -23.68 5.63
N ALA A 217 -10.43 -22.73 5.69
CA ALA A 217 -10.49 -21.62 4.75
C ALA A 217 -9.64 -20.42 5.21
N PHE A 218 -8.98 -19.78 4.26
CA PHE A 218 -8.40 -18.44 4.40
C PHE A 218 -9.28 -17.40 3.70
N LEU A 219 -9.52 -17.55 2.39
CA LEU A 219 -10.37 -16.62 1.63
C LEU A 219 -11.85 -17.03 1.56
N GLY A 220 -12.15 -18.34 1.71
CA GLY A 220 -13.50 -18.89 1.52
C GLY A 220 -13.94 -18.98 0.06
N GLU A 221 -14.84 -19.91 -0.25
CA GLU A 221 -15.22 -20.26 -1.63
C GLU A 221 -15.88 -19.09 -2.40
N GLU A 222 -16.61 -18.23 -1.71
CA GLU A 222 -17.26 -17.07 -2.33
C GLU A 222 -16.21 -16.10 -2.86
N GLN A 223 -15.18 -15.77 -2.06
CA GLN A 223 -14.10 -14.88 -2.48
C GLN A 223 -13.18 -15.58 -3.51
N TRP A 224 -12.92 -16.88 -3.40
CA TRP A 224 -12.15 -17.62 -4.40
C TRP A 224 -12.82 -17.62 -5.78
N THR A 225 -14.13 -17.83 -5.84
CA THR A 225 -14.88 -17.79 -7.11
C THR A 225 -14.80 -16.39 -7.74
N TRP A 226 -14.96 -15.35 -6.92
CA TRP A 226 -14.82 -13.97 -7.36
C TRP A 226 -13.39 -13.67 -7.86
N LEU A 227 -12.36 -14.10 -7.10
CA LEU A 227 -10.96 -13.86 -7.46
C LEU A 227 -10.60 -14.55 -8.78
N GLU A 228 -11.08 -15.77 -9.04
CA GLU A 228 -10.91 -16.43 -10.33
C GLU A 228 -11.52 -15.59 -11.45
N GLY A 229 -12.69 -15.04 -11.25
CA GLY A 229 -13.34 -14.15 -12.20
C GLY A 229 -12.51 -12.88 -12.45
N GLU A 230 -11.91 -12.32 -11.42
CA GLU A 230 -11.06 -11.12 -11.53
C GLU A 230 -9.75 -11.40 -12.26
N LEU A 231 -9.08 -12.53 -11.97
CA LEU A 231 -7.80 -12.88 -12.61
C LEU A 231 -7.93 -13.24 -14.09
N LYS A 232 -9.13 -13.60 -14.55
CA LYS A 232 -9.42 -13.81 -15.99
C LYS A 232 -9.60 -12.52 -16.79
N LYS A 233 -9.77 -11.38 -16.12
CA LYS A 233 -9.93 -10.10 -16.81
C LYS A 233 -8.60 -9.56 -17.33
N ASN A 234 -8.62 -8.84 -18.43
CA ASN A 234 -7.40 -8.27 -19.00
C ASN A 234 -6.85 -7.16 -18.11
N ALA A 235 -5.57 -7.25 -17.80
CA ALA A 235 -4.79 -6.21 -17.15
C ALA A 235 -3.31 -6.34 -17.53
N ASP A 236 -2.62 -5.20 -17.64
CA ASP A 236 -1.18 -5.14 -17.93
C ASP A 236 -0.34 -5.28 -16.67
N LEU A 237 -0.91 -4.99 -15.51
CA LEU A 237 -0.32 -5.17 -14.19
C LEU A 237 -1.41 -5.51 -13.18
N ARG A 238 -1.14 -6.44 -12.27
CA ARG A 238 -2.02 -6.83 -11.16
C ARG A 238 -1.33 -6.62 -9.84
N ILE A 239 -1.98 -5.89 -8.93
CA ILE A 239 -1.52 -5.66 -7.57
C ILE A 239 -2.55 -6.26 -6.63
N ILE A 240 -2.16 -7.29 -5.86
CA ILE A 240 -2.98 -7.85 -4.80
C ILE A 240 -2.63 -7.16 -3.49
N ALA A 241 -3.59 -6.44 -2.92
CA ALA A 241 -3.50 -5.83 -1.60
C ALA A 241 -4.06 -6.80 -0.56
N SER A 242 -3.21 -7.25 0.35
CA SER A 242 -3.51 -8.24 1.39
C SER A 242 -3.18 -7.67 2.77
N GLY A 243 -4.01 -7.90 3.78
CA GLY A 243 -3.67 -7.59 5.16
C GLY A 243 -2.42 -8.35 5.60
N SER A 244 -2.34 -9.63 5.27
CA SER A 244 -1.25 -10.53 5.69
C SER A 244 -0.27 -10.83 4.57
N GLN A 245 1.00 -11.12 4.91
CA GLN A 245 2.09 -11.46 3.98
C GLN A 245 1.85 -12.77 3.23
N PHE A 246 2.20 -12.77 1.93
CA PHE A 246 2.13 -13.95 1.05
C PHE A 246 3.49 -14.59 0.80
N SER A 247 4.51 -13.82 0.42
CA SER A 247 5.79 -14.34 -0.14
C SER A 247 6.89 -14.56 0.89
N HIS A 248 6.57 -14.57 2.17
CA HIS A 248 7.57 -14.86 3.20
C HIS A 248 7.56 -16.34 3.62
N GLU A 249 8.64 -16.80 4.27
CA GLU A 249 8.63 -18.11 4.88
C GLU A 249 7.84 -18.09 6.21
N TYR A 250 7.34 -19.26 6.62
CA TYR A 250 6.68 -19.39 7.92
C TYR A 250 7.57 -18.88 9.06
N ASN A 251 7.07 -17.92 9.82
CA ASN A 251 7.78 -17.25 10.90
C ASN A 251 7.13 -17.43 12.29
N GLY A 252 5.95 -18.02 12.37
CA GLY A 252 5.23 -18.26 13.61
C GLY A 252 4.17 -17.23 13.96
N TYR A 253 4.02 -16.17 13.16
CA TYR A 253 2.94 -15.19 13.26
C TYR A 253 1.85 -15.45 12.21
N GLU A 254 0.85 -14.62 12.18
CA GLU A 254 -0.24 -14.70 11.22
C GLU A 254 0.22 -14.39 9.80
N SER A 255 -0.20 -15.20 8.84
CA SER A 255 0.09 -15.00 7.43
C SER A 255 -0.56 -16.08 6.55
N TRP A 256 -0.39 -15.97 5.23
CA TRP A 256 -0.78 -17.02 4.29
C TRP A 256 -0.11 -18.37 4.57
N THR A 257 1.10 -18.38 5.13
CA THR A 257 1.82 -19.62 5.47
C THR A 257 1.16 -20.44 6.59
N ASN A 258 0.17 -19.89 7.31
CA ASN A 258 -0.67 -20.64 8.22
C ASN A 258 -1.70 -21.51 7.50
N PHE A 259 -1.96 -21.22 6.22
CA PHE A 259 -2.89 -21.97 5.35
C PHE A 259 -2.16 -22.40 4.05
N PRO A 260 -1.17 -23.31 4.14
CA PRO A 260 -0.30 -23.62 3.01
C PRO A 260 -1.06 -24.16 1.79
N HIS A 261 -2.16 -24.87 1.99
CA HIS A 261 -3.03 -25.35 0.90
C HIS A 261 -3.77 -24.17 0.19
N GLU A 262 -4.11 -23.10 0.89
CA GLU A 262 -4.72 -21.91 0.29
C GLU A 262 -3.66 -21.06 -0.45
N GLN A 263 -2.42 -21.02 0.07
CA GLN A 263 -1.29 -20.40 -0.64
C GLN A 263 -1.01 -21.14 -1.95
N GLU A 264 -0.96 -22.48 -1.92
CA GLU A 264 -0.82 -23.33 -3.11
C GLU A 264 -2.00 -23.13 -4.09
N ARG A 265 -3.23 -23.08 -3.58
CA ARG A 265 -4.43 -22.83 -4.38
C ARG A 265 -4.31 -21.53 -5.19
N LEU A 266 -3.76 -20.47 -4.60
CA LEU A 266 -3.56 -19.20 -5.31
C LEU A 266 -2.52 -19.34 -6.44
N ILE A 267 -1.41 -20.03 -6.20
CA ILE A 267 -0.40 -20.30 -7.23
C ILE A 267 -1.04 -21.05 -8.42
N GLN A 268 -1.80 -22.12 -8.14
CA GLN A 268 -2.49 -22.88 -9.18
C GLN A 268 -3.56 -22.03 -9.91
N LEU A 269 -4.20 -21.10 -9.21
CA LEU A 269 -5.18 -20.20 -9.81
C LEU A 269 -4.49 -19.19 -10.76
N ILE A 270 -3.37 -18.58 -10.36
CA ILE A 270 -2.55 -17.71 -11.20
C ILE A 270 -2.12 -18.44 -12.47
N ARG A 271 -1.62 -19.66 -12.33
CA ARG A 271 -1.24 -20.54 -13.45
C ARG A 271 -2.43 -20.86 -14.38
N LYS A 272 -3.55 -21.28 -13.80
CA LYS A 272 -4.79 -21.64 -14.53
C LYS A 272 -5.34 -20.48 -15.35
N THR A 273 -5.31 -19.28 -14.79
CA THR A 273 -5.86 -18.07 -15.43
C THR A 273 -4.87 -17.37 -16.34
N LYS A 274 -3.59 -17.78 -16.33
CA LYS A 274 -2.49 -17.09 -17.03
C LYS A 274 -2.42 -15.60 -16.64
N ALA A 275 -2.65 -15.30 -15.36
CA ALA A 275 -2.63 -13.95 -14.83
C ALA A 275 -1.18 -13.45 -14.71
N ASN A 276 -0.67 -12.83 -15.76
CA ASN A 276 0.68 -12.26 -15.81
C ASN A 276 0.78 -10.96 -15.02
N HIS A 277 2.02 -10.59 -14.67
CA HIS A 277 2.42 -9.35 -14.05
C HIS A 277 1.68 -9.10 -12.71
N LEU A 278 1.72 -10.11 -11.83
CA LEU A 278 1.06 -10.06 -10.54
C LEU A 278 2.10 -9.95 -9.42
N LEU A 279 1.90 -9.01 -8.50
CA LEU A 279 2.65 -8.91 -7.24
C LEU A 279 1.70 -8.62 -6.08
N PHE A 280 2.21 -8.84 -4.87
CA PHE A 280 1.54 -8.49 -3.63
C PHE A 280 2.06 -7.18 -3.04
N ILE A 281 1.17 -6.47 -2.35
CA ILE A 281 1.50 -5.50 -1.31
C ILE A 281 0.80 -5.95 -0.03
N SER A 282 1.52 -5.95 1.10
CA SER A 282 1.02 -6.55 2.35
C SER A 282 1.32 -5.73 3.61
N GLY A 283 0.62 -6.08 4.70
CA GLY A 283 0.66 -5.42 6.00
C GLY A 283 0.99 -6.34 7.16
N ASP A 284 0.39 -6.09 8.34
CA ASP A 284 0.36 -6.84 9.61
C ASP A 284 1.64 -6.78 10.46
N VAL A 285 2.80 -7.06 9.93
CA VAL A 285 4.03 -7.47 10.66
C VAL A 285 4.87 -6.35 11.28
N HIS A 286 4.44 -5.10 11.25
CA HIS A 286 5.09 -3.95 11.90
C HIS A 286 6.51 -3.62 11.44
N TYR A 287 6.88 -4.02 10.24
CA TYR A 287 8.12 -3.64 9.53
C TYR A 287 7.88 -3.66 8.01
N ALA A 288 8.86 -3.20 7.22
CA ALA A 288 8.81 -3.32 5.77
C ALA A 288 9.91 -4.22 5.24
N GLU A 289 9.59 -4.95 4.17
CA GLU A 289 10.55 -5.77 3.42
C GLU A 289 10.07 -6.00 1.99
N VAL A 290 10.98 -6.37 1.10
CA VAL A 290 10.67 -6.95 -0.21
C VAL A 290 11.02 -8.44 -0.14
N SER A 291 10.06 -9.29 -0.45
CA SER A 291 10.22 -10.75 -0.45
C SER A 291 9.89 -11.32 -1.82
N LYS A 292 10.53 -12.45 -2.16
CA LYS A 292 10.29 -13.19 -3.40
C LYS A 292 10.04 -14.66 -3.09
N PHE A 293 8.85 -15.15 -3.43
CA PHE A 293 8.49 -16.56 -3.33
C PHE A 293 8.65 -17.22 -4.69
N GLU A 294 9.52 -18.22 -4.76
CA GLU A 294 9.76 -19.01 -5.96
C GLU A 294 8.95 -20.31 -5.91
N HIS A 295 8.27 -20.63 -7.01
CA HIS A 295 7.50 -21.85 -7.14
C HIS A 295 7.74 -22.48 -8.53
N PRO A 296 7.90 -23.83 -8.62
CA PRO A 296 8.22 -24.49 -9.90
C PRO A 296 7.13 -24.33 -10.98
N ASP A 297 5.89 -24.11 -10.57
CA ASP A 297 4.74 -24.03 -11.48
C ASP A 297 4.31 -22.60 -11.81
N CYS A 298 5.01 -21.58 -11.30
CA CYS A 298 4.65 -20.18 -11.46
C CYS A 298 5.91 -19.31 -11.60
N TYR A 299 5.77 -18.16 -12.24
CA TYR A 299 6.80 -17.11 -12.15
C TYR A 299 6.96 -16.65 -10.68
N PRO A 300 8.08 -16.03 -10.31
CA PRO A 300 8.32 -15.57 -8.94
C PRO A 300 7.24 -14.59 -8.48
N ILE A 301 6.68 -14.81 -7.29
CA ILE A 301 5.69 -13.91 -6.69
C ILE A 301 6.40 -12.97 -5.72
N TYR A 302 6.42 -11.68 -6.06
CA TYR A 302 6.94 -10.63 -5.20
C TYR A 302 5.87 -10.15 -4.22
N ASP A 303 6.31 -9.82 -3.01
CA ASP A 303 5.49 -9.21 -1.95
C ASP A 303 6.25 -8.04 -1.34
N VAL A 304 5.70 -6.86 -1.48
CA VAL A 304 6.24 -5.65 -0.88
C VAL A 304 5.45 -5.34 0.38
N THR A 305 5.99 -5.71 1.51
CA THR A 305 5.39 -5.45 2.82
C THR A 305 5.69 -4.03 3.27
N SER A 306 4.65 -3.30 3.72
CA SER A 306 4.80 -2.00 4.37
C SER A 306 3.80 -1.88 5.52
N SER A 307 4.29 -2.17 6.72
CA SER A 307 3.47 -2.33 7.93
C SER A 307 4.00 -1.50 9.08
N GLY A 308 3.95 -0.17 8.95
CA GLY A 308 4.54 0.69 9.97
C GLY A 308 4.17 2.15 9.86
N LEU A 309 2.93 2.51 9.50
CA LEU A 309 2.51 3.91 9.38
C LEU A 309 2.71 4.69 10.70
N SER A 310 2.47 4.04 11.85
CA SER A 310 2.78 4.64 13.16
C SER A 310 3.04 3.60 14.28
N SER A 311 3.01 2.31 13.94
CA SER A 311 3.24 1.22 14.89
C SER A 311 4.24 0.25 14.28
N THR A 312 5.44 0.17 14.86
CA THR A 312 6.54 -0.67 14.38
C THR A 312 7.11 -1.50 15.51
N TRP A 313 7.66 -2.67 15.18
CA TRP A 313 8.44 -3.48 16.11
C TRP A 313 9.91 -3.08 16.09
N LYS A 314 10.62 -3.42 17.17
CA LYS A 314 12.08 -3.22 17.27
C LYS A 314 12.88 -4.41 16.74
N PHE A 315 12.21 -5.40 16.18
CA PHE A 315 12.80 -6.58 15.56
C PHE A 315 11.98 -6.96 14.33
N ALA A 316 12.60 -7.69 13.42
CA ALA A 316 11.93 -8.36 12.32
C ALA A 316 12.18 -9.87 12.41
N THR A 317 11.22 -10.66 11.96
CA THR A 317 11.35 -12.11 11.92
C THR A 317 12.37 -12.53 10.85
N HIS A 318 12.95 -13.71 11.04
CA HIS A 318 13.75 -14.32 9.98
C HIS A 318 12.85 -14.65 8.77
N ASN A 319 13.36 -14.36 7.57
CA ASN A 319 12.68 -14.66 6.33
C ASN A 319 13.72 -14.92 5.24
N LYS A 320 13.85 -16.18 4.81
CA LYS A 320 14.80 -16.57 3.76
C LYS A 320 14.43 -16.01 2.39
N ASN A 321 13.18 -15.63 2.19
CA ASN A 321 12.66 -15.06 0.96
C ASN A 321 12.87 -13.53 0.88
N ARG A 322 13.40 -12.89 1.94
CA ARG A 322 13.66 -11.46 1.97
C ARG A 322 14.81 -11.11 1.03
N LEU A 323 14.55 -10.17 0.14
CA LEU A 323 15.54 -9.58 -0.75
C LEU A 323 16.08 -8.25 -0.19
N GLU A 324 15.17 -7.39 0.35
CA GLU A 324 15.49 -6.07 0.87
C GLU A 324 14.79 -5.80 2.20
N GLY A 325 15.38 -4.93 3.01
CA GLY A 325 14.90 -4.61 4.35
C GLY A 325 15.62 -5.45 5.43
N PRO A 326 15.08 -5.57 6.66
CA PRO A 326 13.84 -4.96 7.13
C PRO A 326 13.98 -3.46 7.47
N VAL A 327 12.91 -2.69 7.27
CA VAL A 327 12.80 -1.30 7.76
C VAL A 327 11.86 -1.28 8.97
N MET A 328 12.36 -0.87 10.14
CA MET A 328 11.66 -0.95 11.44
C MET A 328 11.32 0.42 12.04
N GLU A 329 11.63 1.52 11.36
CA GLU A 329 11.13 2.85 11.69
C GLU A 329 9.76 3.05 11.04
N ASN A 330 8.99 4.08 11.45
CA ASN A 330 7.73 4.39 10.77
C ASN A 330 7.98 4.68 9.29
N HIS A 331 7.20 4.03 8.43
CA HIS A 331 7.43 4.00 6.98
C HIS A 331 6.12 3.85 6.19
N PHE A 332 6.24 4.03 4.88
CA PHE A 332 5.26 3.67 3.87
C PHE A 332 5.97 3.10 2.64
N GLY A 333 5.26 2.27 1.89
CA GLY A 333 5.70 1.74 0.61
C GLY A 333 5.24 2.63 -0.55
N LEU A 334 6.02 2.66 -1.63
CA LEU A 334 5.69 3.35 -2.87
C LEU A 334 6.03 2.45 -4.06
N LEU A 335 5.04 2.18 -4.91
CA LEU A 335 5.24 1.58 -6.23
C LEU A 335 5.18 2.68 -7.28
N SER A 336 6.15 2.69 -8.19
CA SER A 336 6.15 3.55 -9.37
C SER A 336 6.18 2.71 -10.63
N VAL A 337 5.15 2.81 -11.46
CA VAL A 337 5.00 2.00 -12.68
C VAL A 337 5.22 2.88 -13.90
N ASN A 338 6.14 2.46 -14.78
CA ASN A 338 6.39 3.10 -16.05
C ASN A 338 6.29 2.08 -17.21
N PHE A 339 5.24 2.20 -18.01
CA PHE A 339 5.02 1.31 -19.16
C PHE A 339 5.71 1.74 -20.45
N GLU A 340 6.46 2.85 -20.45
CA GLU A 340 7.12 3.38 -21.65
C GLU A 340 8.56 2.92 -21.84
N GLN A 341 9.10 2.17 -20.86
CA GLN A 341 10.43 1.59 -20.96
C GLN A 341 10.42 0.38 -21.90
N GLU A 342 11.57 0.05 -22.47
CA GLU A 342 11.74 -1.12 -23.32
C GLU A 342 11.39 -2.42 -22.58
N ASP A 343 11.83 -2.56 -21.34
CA ASP A 343 11.34 -3.57 -20.37
C ASP A 343 10.61 -2.83 -19.25
N PRO A 344 9.28 -2.74 -19.32
CA PRO A 344 8.50 -2.09 -18.26
C PRO A 344 8.71 -2.77 -16.93
N GLY A 345 8.78 -1.97 -15.88
CA GLY A 345 9.03 -2.48 -14.54
C GLY A 345 8.29 -1.68 -13.46
N ILE A 346 8.33 -2.26 -12.28
CA ILE A 346 7.81 -1.65 -11.07
C ILE A 346 9.00 -1.26 -10.21
N LYS A 347 9.19 0.03 -9.99
CA LYS A 347 10.12 0.52 -8.97
C LYS A 347 9.40 0.48 -7.63
N THR A 348 9.93 -0.27 -6.68
CA THR A 348 9.45 -0.37 -5.31
C THR A 348 10.37 0.40 -4.38
N GLU A 349 9.79 1.20 -3.49
CA GLU A 349 10.53 2.04 -2.55
C GLU A 349 9.89 1.96 -1.17
N ILE A 350 10.70 2.00 -0.12
CA ILE A 350 10.25 2.20 1.26
C ILE A 350 10.82 3.51 1.76
N TRP A 351 9.94 4.39 2.21
CA TRP A 351 10.27 5.72 2.71
C TRP A 351 9.96 5.83 4.20
N ASP A 352 10.88 6.37 4.99
CA ASP A 352 10.65 6.58 6.41
C ASP A 352 9.92 7.90 6.70
N VAL A 353 9.50 8.08 7.95
CA VAL A 353 8.79 9.27 8.44
C VAL A 353 9.63 10.56 8.39
N ARG A 354 10.94 10.48 8.18
CA ARG A 354 11.85 11.63 8.02
C ARG A 354 12.04 12.02 6.55
N GLY A 355 11.42 11.26 5.63
CA GLY A 355 11.57 11.47 4.20
C GLY A 355 12.82 10.86 3.59
N ASN A 356 13.45 9.89 4.26
CA ASN A 356 14.57 9.14 3.70
C ASN A 356 14.06 7.90 2.97
N GLN A 357 14.58 7.67 1.78
CA GLN A 357 14.41 6.42 1.05
C GLN A 357 15.30 5.35 1.69
N ARG A 358 14.68 4.30 2.20
CA ARG A 358 15.36 3.21 2.95
C ARG A 358 15.58 1.98 2.11
N VAL A 359 14.72 1.73 1.15
CA VAL A 359 14.80 0.63 0.18
C VAL A 359 14.46 1.17 -1.19
N GLU A 360 15.14 0.67 -2.20
CA GLU A 360 14.80 0.79 -3.61
C GLU A 360 15.05 -0.56 -4.28
N PHE A 361 14.04 -1.10 -4.95
CA PHE A 361 14.12 -2.37 -5.65
C PHE A 361 13.28 -2.33 -6.93
N ALA A 362 13.79 -2.88 -8.03
CA ALA A 362 13.09 -2.94 -9.30
C ALA A 362 12.61 -4.37 -9.60
N ILE A 363 11.37 -4.49 -10.05
CA ILE A 363 10.76 -5.75 -10.49
C ILE A 363 10.43 -5.59 -11.98
N PRO A 364 11.18 -6.21 -12.90
CA PRO A 364 10.84 -6.24 -14.32
C PRO A 364 9.53 -6.99 -14.55
N LEU A 365 8.65 -6.48 -15.42
CA LEU A 365 7.42 -7.18 -15.76
C LEU A 365 7.70 -8.51 -16.47
N SER A 366 8.78 -8.58 -17.25
CA SER A 366 9.24 -9.81 -17.90
C SER A 366 9.55 -10.94 -16.92
N GLU A 367 9.99 -10.63 -15.69
CA GLU A 367 10.27 -11.66 -14.65
C GLU A 367 8.99 -12.27 -14.05
N ILE A 368 7.87 -11.55 -14.09
CA ILE A 368 6.61 -11.94 -13.49
C ILE A 368 5.53 -12.26 -14.53
N SER A 369 5.91 -13.01 -15.54
CA SER A 369 5.02 -13.47 -16.60
C SER A 369 5.25 -14.94 -16.95
N PHE A 370 4.20 -15.59 -17.44
CA PHE A 370 4.33 -16.88 -18.15
C PHE A 370 4.77 -16.59 -19.58
N ASP A 371 5.63 -17.44 -20.14
CA ASP A 371 6.05 -17.42 -21.53
C ASP A 371 4.89 -17.66 -22.51
#